data_18fb2af09787b11960c07d1fc9cf3c65
#
_entry.id   18fb2af09787b11960c07d1fc9cf3c65
#
_cell.length_a   1.000
_cell.length_b   1.000
_cell.length_c   1.000
_cell.angle_alpha   90.00
_cell.angle_beta   90.00
_cell.angle_gamma   90.00
#
_symmetry.space_group_name_H-M   'P 1'
#
loop_
_entity.id
_entity.type
_entity.pdbx_description
1 polymer ?
#
loop_
_entity_poly.entity_id
_entity_poly.type
_entity_poly.pdbx_seq_one_letter_code
_entity_poly.pdbx_strand_id
1 'polypeptide(L)'
;EEKNILLAFHYETSNNIEILNRSIKEKRTIIKINSEILDNVGPEASWNSTSNLDSLMYYIAVSGWIYVPNDGVLNEIINSGKLSLIKDQNLKNEISSIPRLSNLILSEDNLYRDDLHQYFLPFLSKSFLLKNTTKYRNLHEYFKSDLGTSKFSKNYKKILQDSEFENILTIQSIWIKFSVDMCENLKTNYMQIQKLIEIKYPDVDYSKLEENIKKGFWG
;
A
#
# COMPACT_ATOMS: atom_id res chain seq x y z
N GLU A 1 16.59 -8.15 29.81
CA GLU A 1 15.52 -7.25 29.40
C GLU A 1 15.74 -6.76 27.95
N GLU A 2 16.94 -6.16 27.62
CA GLU A 2 17.26 -5.73 26.25
C GLU A 2 17.05 -6.85 25.21
N LYS A 3 17.58 -8.06 25.47
CA LYS A 3 17.42 -9.20 24.54
C LYS A 3 15.97 -9.51 24.23
N ASN A 4 15.11 -9.60 25.25
CA ASN A 4 13.71 -10.01 25.07
C ASN A 4 12.94 -8.99 24.23
N ILE A 5 13.13 -7.70 24.47
CA ILE A 5 12.44 -6.66 23.72
C ILE A 5 12.93 -6.58 22.28
N LEU A 6 14.24 -6.79 22.03
CA LEU A 6 14.80 -6.80 20.69
C LEU A 6 14.34 -8.03 19.88
N LEU A 7 14.18 -9.20 20.51
CA LEU A 7 13.63 -10.38 19.84
C LEU A 7 12.13 -10.19 19.51
N ALA A 8 11.34 -9.60 20.41
CA ALA A 8 9.95 -9.25 20.13
C ALA A 8 9.85 -8.24 18.99
N PHE A 9 10.78 -7.27 18.96
CA PHE A 9 10.82 -6.26 17.91
C PHE A 9 11.27 -6.84 16.55
N HIS A 10 12.22 -7.78 16.54
CA HIS A 10 12.59 -8.51 15.32
C HIS A 10 11.39 -9.17 14.68
N TYR A 11 10.53 -9.81 15.46
CA TYR A 11 9.30 -10.40 14.95
C TYR A 11 8.31 -9.33 14.43
N GLU A 12 8.11 -8.24 15.16
CA GLU A 12 7.24 -7.13 14.71
C GLU A 12 7.72 -6.57 13.37
N THR A 13 9.05 -6.42 13.20
CA THR A 13 9.62 -5.97 11.92
C THR A 13 9.40 -6.97 10.79
N SER A 14 9.44 -8.28 11.04
CA SER A 14 9.12 -9.31 10.04
C SER A 14 7.69 -9.15 9.52
N ASN A 15 6.71 -8.97 10.42
CA ASN A 15 5.32 -8.74 10.05
C ASN A 15 5.17 -7.43 9.24
N ASN A 16 5.86 -6.37 9.66
CA ASN A 16 5.79 -5.09 8.96
C ASN A 16 6.43 -5.15 7.57
N ILE A 17 7.48 -5.94 7.37
CA ILE A 17 8.05 -6.20 6.04
C ILE A 17 7.03 -6.92 5.14
N GLU A 18 6.28 -7.88 5.65
CA GLU A 18 5.21 -8.54 4.88
C GLU A 18 4.07 -7.57 4.50
N ILE A 19 3.69 -6.69 5.43
CA ILE A 19 2.69 -5.64 5.18
C ILE A 19 3.19 -4.67 4.10
N LEU A 20 4.44 -4.22 4.20
CA LEU A 20 5.09 -3.36 3.19
C LEU A 20 5.15 -4.03 1.82
N ASN A 21 5.55 -5.32 1.75
CA ASN A 21 5.61 -6.06 0.49
C ASN A 21 4.24 -6.12 -0.20
N ARG A 22 3.16 -6.35 0.55
CA ARG A 22 1.79 -6.31 0.02
C ARG A 22 1.41 -4.92 -0.47
N SER A 23 1.66 -3.89 0.34
CA SER A 23 1.38 -2.49 -0.02
C SER A 23 2.13 -2.07 -1.30
N ILE A 24 3.42 -2.37 -1.40
CA ILE A 24 4.26 -2.09 -2.58
C ILE A 24 3.71 -2.80 -3.81
N LYS A 25 3.34 -4.08 -3.69
CA LYS A 25 2.77 -4.86 -4.80
C LYS A 25 1.48 -4.23 -5.34
N GLU A 26 0.57 -3.87 -4.45
CA GLU A 26 -0.70 -3.24 -4.83
C GLU A 26 -0.48 -1.87 -5.49
N LYS A 27 0.36 -1.03 -4.90
CA LYS A 27 0.72 0.28 -5.45
C LYS A 27 1.34 0.16 -6.85
N ARG A 28 2.28 -0.78 -7.04
CA ARG A 28 2.86 -1.06 -8.36
C ARG A 28 1.83 -1.57 -9.37
N THR A 29 0.83 -2.31 -8.91
CA THR A 29 -0.28 -2.75 -9.78
C THR A 29 -1.10 -1.55 -10.26
N ILE A 30 -1.40 -0.58 -9.39
CA ILE A 30 -2.10 0.66 -9.79
C ILE A 30 -1.26 1.45 -10.82
N ILE A 31 0.04 1.63 -10.58
CA ILE A 31 0.93 2.31 -11.53
C ILE A 31 0.90 1.61 -12.90
N LYS A 32 0.96 0.28 -12.92
CA LYS A 32 0.89 -0.50 -14.17
C LYS A 32 -0.44 -0.28 -14.90
N ILE A 33 -1.55 -0.29 -14.16
CA ILE A 33 -2.88 -0.04 -14.74
C ILE A 33 -2.97 1.38 -15.29
N ASN A 34 -2.52 2.38 -14.54
CA ASN A 34 -2.50 3.76 -15.00
C ASN A 34 -1.66 3.90 -16.28
N SER A 35 -0.48 3.27 -16.33
CA SER A 35 0.36 3.27 -17.54
C SER A 35 -0.36 2.64 -18.74
N GLU A 36 -1.00 1.47 -18.57
CA GLU A 36 -1.78 0.81 -19.62
C GLU A 36 -2.90 1.71 -20.16
N ILE A 37 -3.56 2.47 -19.30
CA ILE A 37 -4.61 3.39 -19.72
C ILE A 37 -4.01 4.61 -20.41
N LEU A 38 -2.97 5.22 -19.84
CA LEU A 38 -2.29 6.40 -20.40
C LEU A 38 -1.71 6.14 -21.79
N ASP A 39 -1.22 4.93 -22.08
CA ASP A 39 -0.77 4.52 -23.41
C ASP A 39 -1.90 4.57 -24.48
N ASN A 40 -3.16 4.62 -24.05
CA ASN A 40 -4.35 4.66 -24.90
C ASN A 40 -5.09 6.02 -24.83
N VAL A 41 -4.56 7.00 -24.11
CA VAL A 41 -5.13 8.36 -23.99
C VAL A 41 -4.52 9.29 -25.03
N GLY A 42 -5.30 10.20 -25.58
CA GLY A 42 -4.84 11.22 -26.52
C GLY A 42 -5.87 11.58 -27.59
N PRO A 43 -5.55 12.54 -28.48
CA PRO A 43 -6.49 13.01 -29.51
C PRO A 43 -6.99 11.90 -30.46
N GLU A 44 -6.13 10.93 -30.77
CA GLU A 44 -6.42 9.76 -31.62
C GLU A 44 -6.72 8.49 -30.79
N ALA A 45 -7.14 8.68 -29.53
CA ALA A 45 -7.36 7.59 -28.58
C ALA A 45 -8.25 6.49 -29.11
N SER A 46 -7.80 5.26 -28.86
CA SER A 46 -8.60 4.04 -29.03
C SER A 46 -8.21 3.02 -27.98
N TRP A 47 -9.21 2.31 -27.41
CA TRP A 47 -8.92 1.27 -26.44
C TRP A 47 -8.49 -0.01 -27.17
N ASN A 48 -7.18 -0.25 -27.21
CA ASN A 48 -6.56 -1.38 -27.90
C ASN A 48 -6.12 -2.50 -26.93
N SER A 49 -6.34 -2.34 -25.62
CA SER A 49 -6.00 -3.35 -24.64
C SER A 49 -7.00 -4.51 -24.63
N THR A 50 -6.51 -5.71 -24.29
CA THR A 50 -7.36 -6.88 -24.01
C THR A 50 -8.06 -6.78 -22.67
N SER A 51 -7.60 -5.88 -21.79
CA SER A 51 -8.20 -5.61 -20.49
C SER A 51 -9.53 -4.87 -20.64
N ASN A 52 -10.45 -5.14 -19.74
CA ASN A 52 -11.71 -4.39 -19.69
C ASN A 52 -11.52 -3.07 -18.94
N LEU A 53 -11.73 -1.93 -19.61
CA LEU A 53 -11.51 -0.60 -19.04
C LEU A 53 -12.33 -0.34 -17.77
N ASP A 54 -13.61 -0.78 -17.72
CA ASP A 54 -14.43 -0.66 -16.50
C ASP A 54 -13.80 -1.38 -15.31
N SER A 55 -13.22 -2.57 -15.55
CA SER A 55 -12.53 -3.36 -14.53
C SER A 55 -11.29 -2.65 -14.00
N LEU A 56 -10.50 -2.04 -14.87
CA LEU A 56 -9.31 -1.28 -14.52
C LEU A 56 -9.68 -0.04 -13.71
N MET A 57 -10.68 0.71 -14.15
CA MET A 57 -11.21 1.88 -13.42
C MET A 57 -11.73 1.51 -12.04
N TYR A 58 -12.46 0.40 -11.96
CA TYR A 58 -12.94 -0.10 -10.68
C TYR A 58 -11.78 -0.45 -9.74
N TYR A 59 -10.75 -1.14 -10.25
CA TYR A 59 -9.59 -1.50 -9.45
C TYR A 59 -8.91 -0.25 -8.85
N ILE A 60 -8.65 0.78 -9.66
CA ILE A 60 -8.07 2.04 -9.19
C ILE A 60 -8.96 2.69 -8.12
N ALA A 61 -10.28 2.72 -8.36
CA ALA A 61 -11.25 3.36 -7.46
C ALA A 61 -11.32 2.75 -6.06
N VAL A 62 -11.04 1.44 -5.93
CA VAL A 62 -11.21 0.70 -4.66
C VAL A 62 -9.91 0.23 -4.03
N SER A 63 -8.78 0.38 -4.71
CA SER A 63 -7.47 -0.12 -4.24
C SER A 63 -6.66 0.92 -3.48
N GLY A 64 -7.32 1.74 -2.68
CA GLY A 64 -6.67 2.73 -1.81
C GLY A 64 -5.96 2.09 -0.62
N TRP A 65 -4.81 1.48 -0.84
CA TRP A 65 -4.03 0.81 0.20
C TRP A 65 -3.20 1.80 0.98
N ILE A 66 -3.60 2.07 2.21
CA ILE A 66 -2.80 2.80 3.19
C ILE A 66 -1.93 1.78 3.92
N TYR A 67 -0.64 2.11 4.08
CA TYR A 67 0.23 1.34 4.94
C TYR A 67 -0.19 1.53 6.41
N VAL A 68 -0.55 0.43 7.06
CA VAL A 68 -0.88 0.42 8.50
C VAL A 68 0.08 -0.54 9.18
N PRO A 69 1.09 -0.03 9.91
CA PRO A 69 2.05 -0.87 10.62
C PRO A 69 1.44 -1.58 11.82
N ASN A 70 2.06 -2.70 12.21
CA ASN A 70 1.96 -3.24 13.55
C ASN A 70 3.09 -2.59 14.38
N ASP A 71 2.77 -1.76 15.36
CA ASP A 71 3.73 -0.91 16.06
C ASP A 71 3.67 -1.04 17.60
N GLY A 72 3.10 -2.12 18.11
CA GLY A 72 2.94 -2.34 19.54
C GLY A 72 4.27 -2.39 20.30
N VAL A 73 5.24 -3.16 19.81
CA VAL A 73 6.58 -3.26 20.41
C VAL A 73 7.38 -1.99 20.17
N LEU A 74 7.29 -1.40 18.99
CA LEU A 74 7.92 -0.11 18.69
C LEU A 74 7.47 0.97 19.67
N ASN A 75 6.17 1.08 19.90
CA ASN A 75 5.59 2.05 20.82
C ASN A 75 6.04 1.78 22.27
N GLU A 76 6.15 0.50 22.67
CA GLU A 76 6.70 0.14 23.96
C GLU A 76 8.16 0.58 24.10
N ILE A 77 9.01 0.35 23.09
CA ILE A 77 10.42 0.78 23.11
C ILE A 77 10.55 2.29 23.24
N ILE A 78 9.79 3.05 22.46
CA ILE A 78 9.93 4.49 22.37
C ILE A 78 9.28 5.19 23.57
N ASN A 79 8.03 4.84 23.90
CA ASN A 79 7.21 5.60 24.86
C ASN A 79 7.49 5.21 26.32
N SER A 80 7.97 3.98 26.60
CA SER A 80 8.30 3.53 27.96
C SER A 80 9.75 3.85 28.38
N GLY A 81 10.55 4.49 27.49
CA GLY A 81 11.95 4.79 27.74
C GLY A 81 12.89 3.58 27.56
N LYS A 82 12.38 2.44 27.12
CA LYS A 82 13.19 1.21 26.92
C LYS A 82 14.25 1.35 25.82
N LEU A 83 14.15 2.38 24.99
CA LEU A 83 15.18 2.74 24.03
C LEU A 83 16.54 2.99 24.73
N SER A 84 16.54 3.42 25.99
CA SER A 84 17.75 3.60 26.79
C SER A 84 18.44 2.28 27.15
N LEU A 85 17.73 1.17 27.16
CA LEU A 85 18.30 -0.18 27.42
C LEU A 85 19.13 -0.70 26.25
N ILE A 86 18.87 -0.19 25.04
CA ILE A 86 19.59 -0.60 23.82
C ILE A 86 20.98 0.06 23.85
N LYS A 87 22.04 -0.76 23.94
CA LYS A 87 23.42 -0.27 24.06
C LYS A 87 24.02 0.08 22.69
N ASP A 88 23.60 -0.61 21.64
CA ASP A 88 24.08 -0.38 20.28
C ASP A 88 23.50 0.92 19.72
N GLN A 89 24.36 1.90 19.44
CA GLN A 89 23.94 3.23 18.98
C GLN A 89 23.36 3.18 17.56
N ASN A 90 23.87 2.30 16.68
CA ASN A 90 23.34 2.17 15.32
C ASN A 90 21.92 1.62 15.36
N LEU A 91 21.72 0.53 16.12
CA LEU A 91 20.40 -0.07 16.30
C LEU A 91 19.40 0.94 16.92
N LYS A 92 19.85 1.72 17.90
CA LYS A 92 19.04 2.80 18.50
C LYS A 92 18.62 3.85 17.49
N ASN A 93 19.54 4.28 16.64
CA ASN A 93 19.27 5.27 15.60
C ASN A 93 18.28 4.75 14.56
N GLU A 94 18.46 3.50 14.10
CA GLU A 94 17.56 2.88 13.13
C GLU A 94 16.13 2.76 13.70
N ILE A 95 15.97 2.27 14.93
CA ILE A 95 14.66 2.17 15.60
C ILE A 95 14.03 3.56 15.74
N SER A 96 14.78 4.55 16.17
CA SER A 96 14.28 5.92 16.37
C SER A 96 13.84 6.60 15.07
N SER A 97 14.31 6.14 13.91
CA SER A 97 13.96 6.69 12.60
C SER A 97 12.60 6.21 12.08
N ILE A 98 12.08 5.07 12.58
CA ILE A 98 10.87 4.42 12.07
C ILE A 98 9.63 5.33 12.09
N PRO A 99 9.32 6.05 13.19
CA PRO A 99 8.13 6.91 13.21
C PRO A 99 8.16 7.97 12.11
N ARG A 100 9.32 8.55 11.84
CA ARG A 100 9.49 9.52 10.75
C ARG A 100 9.28 8.88 9.38
N LEU A 101 9.86 7.70 9.14
CA LEU A 101 9.71 6.98 7.88
C LEU A 101 8.26 6.54 7.64
N SER A 102 7.58 6.05 8.67
CA SER A 102 6.15 5.69 8.60
C SER A 102 5.27 6.90 8.30
N ASN A 103 5.55 8.06 8.92
CA ASN A 103 4.81 9.29 8.67
C ASN A 103 5.00 9.81 7.23
N LEU A 104 6.17 9.63 6.61
CA LEU A 104 6.38 9.97 5.20
C LEU A 104 5.48 9.12 4.30
N ILE A 105 5.40 7.81 4.53
CA ILE A 105 4.48 6.93 3.77
C ILE A 105 3.04 7.40 3.94
N LEU A 106 2.62 7.66 5.17
CA LEU A 106 1.25 8.10 5.47
C LEU A 106 0.91 9.43 4.79
N SER A 107 1.88 10.36 4.70
CA SER A 107 1.72 11.62 3.99
C SER A 107 1.42 11.40 2.51
N GLU A 108 2.22 10.57 1.82
CA GLU A 108 2.03 10.28 0.41
C GLU A 108 0.74 9.48 0.14
N ASP A 109 0.42 8.52 1.01
CA ASP A 109 -0.82 7.75 0.92
C ASP A 109 -2.06 8.65 1.09
N ASN A 110 -1.97 9.67 1.95
CA ASN A 110 -3.04 10.66 2.12
C ASN A 110 -3.18 11.55 0.89
N LEU A 111 -2.09 12.02 0.29
CA LEU A 111 -2.14 12.81 -0.95
C LEU A 111 -2.81 12.02 -2.08
N TYR A 112 -2.44 10.76 -2.27
CA TYR A 112 -3.11 9.89 -3.24
C TYR A 112 -4.59 9.71 -2.94
N ARG A 113 -4.97 9.48 -1.68
CA ARG A 113 -6.36 9.29 -1.29
C ARG A 113 -7.19 10.57 -1.47
N ASP A 114 -6.62 11.72 -1.14
CA ASP A 114 -7.27 13.01 -1.32
C ASP A 114 -7.51 13.29 -2.81
N ASP A 115 -6.52 13.02 -3.68
CA ASP A 115 -6.66 13.12 -5.13
C ASP A 115 -7.76 12.16 -5.65
N LEU A 116 -7.77 10.92 -5.16
CA LEU A 116 -8.80 9.94 -5.51
C LEU A 116 -10.22 10.46 -5.20
N HIS A 117 -10.42 11.06 -4.03
CA HIS A 117 -11.73 11.55 -3.61
C HIS A 117 -12.11 12.90 -4.23
N GLN A 118 -11.16 13.80 -4.43
CA GLN A 118 -11.43 15.15 -4.91
C GLN A 118 -11.54 15.23 -6.43
N TYR A 119 -10.83 14.39 -7.16
CA TYR A 119 -10.76 14.48 -8.62
C TYR A 119 -11.19 13.19 -9.32
N PHE A 120 -10.60 12.04 -8.99
CA PHE A 120 -10.83 10.81 -9.73
C PHE A 120 -12.25 10.27 -9.58
N LEU A 121 -12.77 10.09 -8.37
CA LEU A 121 -14.14 9.59 -8.15
C LEU A 121 -15.21 10.53 -8.69
N PRO A 122 -15.13 11.87 -8.53
CA PRO A 122 -16.03 12.79 -9.20
C PRO A 122 -15.97 12.71 -10.72
N PHE A 123 -14.78 12.57 -11.31
CA PHE A 123 -14.63 12.35 -12.74
C PHE A 123 -15.28 11.03 -13.18
N LEU A 124 -15.00 9.93 -12.48
CA LEU A 124 -15.60 8.63 -12.77
C LEU A 124 -17.14 8.67 -12.70
N SER A 125 -17.70 9.32 -11.71
CA SER A 125 -19.17 9.38 -11.53
C SER A 125 -19.87 10.08 -12.70
N LYS A 126 -19.21 11.02 -13.36
CA LYS A 126 -19.70 11.73 -14.55
C LYS A 126 -19.41 10.95 -15.84
N SER A 127 -18.28 10.28 -15.89
CA SER A 127 -17.69 9.77 -17.12
C SER A 127 -17.84 8.27 -17.32
N PHE A 128 -18.02 7.47 -16.28
CA PHE A 128 -18.13 6.01 -16.35
C PHE A 128 -19.48 5.47 -15.89
N LEU A 129 -19.81 4.26 -16.32
CA LEU A 129 -21.00 3.53 -15.87
C LEU A 129 -20.61 2.64 -14.70
N LEU A 130 -20.45 3.24 -13.51
CA LEU A 130 -19.95 2.56 -12.31
C LEU A 130 -20.74 1.29 -11.96
N LYS A 131 -22.03 1.23 -12.31
CA LYS A 131 -22.83 0.02 -12.13
C LYS A 131 -22.25 -1.19 -12.86
N ASN A 132 -21.62 -1.00 -14.02
CA ASN A 132 -21.01 -2.08 -14.79
C ASN A 132 -19.74 -2.62 -14.14
N THR A 133 -19.10 -1.82 -13.27
CA THR A 133 -17.83 -2.19 -12.63
C THR A 133 -18.03 -3.12 -11.44
N THR A 134 -19.19 -3.11 -10.81
CA THR A 134 -19.47 -3.85 -9.57
C THR A 134 -19.41 -5.37 -9.73
N LYS A 135 -19.55 -5.89 -10.96
CA LYS A 135 -19.43 -7.33 -11.28
C LYS A 135 -17.99 -7.88 -11.17
N TYR A 136 -16.96 -7.00 -11.14
CA TYR A 136 -15.56 -7.41 -11.13
C TYR A 136 -14.98 -7.70 -9.74
N ARG A 137 -15.76 -7.49 -8.70
CA ARG A 137 -15.43 -7.91 -7.34
C ARG A 137 -16.62 -8.66 -6.78
N ASN A 138 -16.39 -9.69 -5.94
CA ASN A 138 -17.47 -10.45 -5.27
C ASN A 138 -18.19 -9.57 -4.23
N LEU A 139 -18.70 -8.40 -4.66
CA LEU A 139 -19.51 -7.52 -3.83
C LEU A 139 -20.86 -8.14 -3.47
N HIS A 140 -21.27 -9.24 -4.16
CA HIS A 140 -22.47 -9.99 -3.77
C HIS A 140 -22.40 -10.52 -2.34
N GLU A 141 -21.20 -10.82 -1.81
CA GLU A 141 -21.05 -11.21 -0.41
C GLU A 141 -21.49 -10.09 0.54
N TYR A 142 -21.27 -8.82 0.14
CA TYR A 142 -21.67 -7.66 0.93
C TYR A 142 -23.09 -7.19 0.66
N PHE A 143 -23.52 -7.21 -0.59
CA PHE A 143 -24.82 -6.63 -0.98
C PHE A 143 -25.94 -7.67 -1.13
N LYS A 144 -25.67 -8.96 -0.98
CA LYS A 144 -26.63 -10.07 -1.16
C LYS A 144 -27.37 -10.07 -2.52
N SER A 145 -27.06 -9.15 -3.43
CA SER A 145 -27.65 -9.05 -4.76
C SER A 145 -26.69 -8.36 -5.73
N ASP A 146 -26.65 -8.86 -6.95
CA ASP A 146 -25.99 -8.19 -8.07
C ASP A 146 -26.70 -6.86 -8.34
N LEU A 147 -25.94 -5.78 -8.45
CA LEU A 147 -26.48 -4.47 -8.85
C LEU A 147 -26.89 -4.44 -10.34
N GLY A 148 -26.54 -5.50 -11.09
CA GLY A 148 -26.82 -5.66 -12.50
C GLY A 148 -26.01 -4.71 -13.39
N THR A 149 -26.37 -4.59 -14.65
CA THR A 149 -25.74 -3.72 -15.63
C THR A 149 -26.49 -2.42 -15.83
N SER A 150 -25.80 -1.38 -16.26
CA SER A 150 -26.42 -0.12 -16.62
C SER A 150 -27.21 -0.25 -17.93
N LYS A 151 -28.36 0.44 -18.01
CA LYS A 151 -29.13 0.57 -19.25
C LYS A 151 -28.63 1.72 -20.14
N PHE A 152 -27.69 2.54 -19.63
CA PHE A 152 -27.07 3.60 -20.41
C PHE A 152 -25.89 3.06 -21.23
N SER A 153 -25.56 3.75 -22.31
CA SER A 153 -24.36 3.49 -23.13
C SER A 153 -23.30 4.56 -22.86
N LYS A 154 -22.04 4.21 -23.05
CA LYS A 154 -20.89 5.13 -22.90
C LYS A 154 -20.00 5.10 -24.11
N ASN A 155 -19.47 6.25 -24.45
CA ASN A 155 -18.44 6.40 -25.47
C ASN A 155 -17.07 6.54 -24.78
N TYR A 156 -16.34 5.43 -24.60
CA TYR A 156 -15.02 5.43 -24.00
C TYR A 156 -14.00 6.26 -24.80
N LYS A 157 -14.14 6.36 -26.13
CA LYS A 157 -13.27 7.18 -26.96
C LYS A 157 -13.24 8.63 -26.46
N LYS A 158 -14.41 9.19 -26.12
CA LYS A 158 -14.49 10.56 -25.60
C LYS A 158 -13.76 10.73 -24.26
N ILE A 159 -13.81 9.70 -23.40
CA ILE A 159 -13.12 9.72 -22.11
C ILE A 159 -11.61 9.65 -22.31
N LEU A 160 -11.16 8.77 -23.20
CA LEU A 160 -9.73 8.62 -23.52
C LEU A 160 -9.14 9.82 -24.28
N GLN A 161 -10.00 10.69 -24.85
CA GLN A 161 -9.57 11.94 -25.50
C GLN A 161 -9.61 13.14 -24.54
N ASP A 162 -9.92 12.93 -23.26
CA ASP A 162 -10.03 13.97 -22.27
C ASP A 162 -8.70 14.21 -21.55
N SER A 163 -8.13 15.41 -21.72
CA SER A 163 -6.87 15.78 -21.06
C SER A 163 -6.98 15.88 -19.53
N GLU A 164 -8.19 16.13 -19.00
CA GLU A 164 -8.42 16.06 -17.54
C GLU A 164 -8.19 14.64 -17.02
N PHE A 165 -8.67 13.64 -17.77
CA PHE A 165 -8.47 12.24 -17.43
C PHE A 165 -6.98 11.84 -17.46
N GLU A 166 -6.24 12.26 -18.50
CA GLU A 166 -4.79 12.06 -18.58
C GLU A 166 -4.07 12.64 -17.36
N ASN A 167 -4.40 13.90 -17.01
CA ASN A 167 -3.78 14.59 -15.88
C ASN A 167 -4.07 13.90 -14.54
N ILE A 168 -5.31 13.48 -14.31
CA ILE A 168 -5.71 12.76 -13.08
C ILE A 168 -4.87 11.49 -12.92
N LEU A 169 -4.80 10.64 -13.94
CA LEU A 169 -4.04 9.39 -13.87
C LEU A 169 -2.52 9.62 -13.73
N THR A 170 -2.01 10.68 -14.36
CA THR A 170 -0.61 11.06 -14.25
C THR A 170 -0.25 11.49 -12.84
N ILE A 171 -1.04 12.38 -12.23
CA ILE A 171 -0.81 12.85 -10.86
C ILE A 171 -0.93 11.71 -9.86
N GLN A 172 -1.92 10.85 -9.99
CA GLN A 172 -2.05 9.66 -9.15
C GLN A 172 -0.81 8.76 -9.23
N SER A 173 -0.30 8.55 -10.45
CA SER A 173 0.91 7.72 -10.66
C SER A 173 2.14 8.32 -9.97
N ILE A 174 2.24 9.65 -9.92
CA ILE A 174 3.31 10.37 -9.22
C ILE A 174 3.24 10.12 -7.70
N TRP A 175 2.07 10.36 -7.09
CA TRP A 175 1.90 10.16 -5.65
C TRP A 175 2.14 8.72 -5.22
N ILE A 176 1.60 7.76 -5.97
CA ILE A 176 1.80 6.33 -5.68
C ILE A 176 3.27 5.96 -5.83
N LYS A 177 3.98 6.50 -6.82
CA LYS A 177 5.42 6.24 -7.00
C LYS A 177 6.23 6.73 -5.81
N PHE A 178 5.96 7.94 -5.31
CA PHE A 178 6.62 8.44 -4.12
C PHE A 178 6.31 7.56 -2.90
N SER A 179 5.06 7.16 -2.71
CA SER A 179 4.71 6.25 -1.62
C SER A 179 5.42 4.89 -1.73
N VAL A 180 5.59 4.32 -2.93
CA VAL A 180 6.38 3.09 -3.14
C VAL A 180 7.82 3.29 -2.70
N ASP A 181 8.45 4.40 -3.09
CA ASP A 181 9.84 4.69 -2.73
C ASP A 181 10.00 4.84 -1.20
N MET A 182 9.05 5.48 -0.52
CA MET A 182 9.05 5.58 0.95
C MET A 182 8.83 4.20 1.61
N CYS A 183 7.97 3.36 1.06
CA CYS A 183 7.76 1.99 1.54
C CYS A 183 9.04 1.14 1.43
N GLU A 184 9.76 1.23 0.30
CA GLU A 184 11.04 0.51 0.11
C GLU A 184 12.12 1.02 1.07
N ASN A 185 12.15 2.33 1.35
CA ASN A 185 13.07 2.90 2.33
C ASN A 185 12.82 2.36 3.75
N LEU A 186 11.55 2.34 4.20
CA LEU A 186 11.20 1.79 5.51
C LEU A 186 11.48 0.29 5.58
N LYS A 187 11.19 -0.46 4.53
CA LYS A 187 11.51 -1.88 4.44
C LYS A 187 13.01 -2.12 4.59
N THR A 188 13.84 -1.34 3.92
CA THR A 188 15.30 -1.41 4.03
C THR A 188 15.74 -1.14 5.47
N ASN A 189 15.15 -0.14 6.13
CA ASN A 189 15.42 0.14 7.54
C ASN A 189 15.07 -1.06 8.45
N TYR A 190 13.91 -1.67 8.29
CA TYR A 190 13.53 -2.86 9.04
C TYR A 190 14.50 -4.03 8.81
N MET A 191 14.92 -4.28 7.58
CA MET A 191 15.89 -5.34 7.25
C MET A 191 17.25 -5.06 7.91
N GLN A 192 17.68 -3.80 7.96
CA GLN A 192 18.90 -3.39 8.65
C GLN A 192 18.80 -3.63 10.16
N ILE A 193 17.67 -3.31 10.78
CA ILE A 193 17.42 -3.57 12.20
C ILE A 193 17.48 -5.07 12.48
N GLN A 194 16.82 -5.91 11.69
CA GLN A 194 16.87 -7.36 11.84
C GLN A 194 18.30 -7.86 11.80
N LYS A 195 19.07 -7.45 10.80
CA LYS A 195 20.48 -7.83 10.67
C LYS A 195 21.31 -7.43 11.90
N LEU A 196 21.11 -6.24 12.45
CA LEU A 196 21.83 -5.81 13.66
C LEU A 196 21.46 -6.65 14.89
N ILE A 197 20.19 -7.02 15.03
CA ILE A 197 19.71 -7.91 16.10
C ILE A 197 20.29 -9.30 15.95
N GLU A 198 20.30 -9.87 14.75
CA GLU A 198 20.84 -11.19 14.44
C GLU A 198 22.35 -11.28 14.71
N ILE A 199 23.11 -10.26 14.33
CA ILE A 199 24.54 -10.16 14.64
C ILE A 199 24.77 -10.13 16.16
N LYS A 200 23.89 -9.42 16.89
CA LYS A 200 24.02 -9.27 18.35
C LYS A 200 23.64 -10.56 19.10
N TYR A 201 22.74 -11.37 18.56
CA TYR A 201 22.25 -12.60 19.18
C TYR A 201 22.31 -13.79 18.21
N PRO A 202 23.53 -14.22 17.81
CA PRO A 202 23.71 -15.24 16.76
C PRO A 202 23.21 -16.64 17.15
N ASP A 203 23.06 -16.92 18.45
CA ASP A 203 22.61 -18.22 18.96
C ASP A 203 21.07 -18.38 18.94
N VAL A 204 20.33 -17.39 18.44
CA VAL A 204 18.88 -17.45 18.36
C VAL A 204 18.44 -18.05 17.03
N ASP A 205 17.56 -19.05 17.09
CA ASP A 205 16.89 -19.59 15.92
C ASP A 205 15.66 -18.72 15.56
N TYR A 206 15.87 -17.73 14.71
CA TYR A 206 14.85 -16.77 14.32
C TYR A 206 13.70 -17.41 13.55
N SER A 207 13.90 -18.51 12.85
CA SER A 207 12.85 -19.23 12.13
C SER A 207 11.83 -19.86 13.09
N LYS A 208 12.30 -20.43 14.20
CA LYS A 208 11.45 -20.97 15.26
C LYS A 208 10.76 -19.87 16.08
N LEU A 209 11.38 -18.71 16.22
CA LEU A 209 10.78 -17.55 16.87
C LEU A 209 9.51 -17.15 16.15
N GLU A 210 9.54 -17.06 14.82
CA GLU A 210 8.38 -16.72 13.99
C GLU A 210 7.26 -17.77 14.07
N GLU A 211 7.58 -19.07 14.08
CA GLU A 211 6.59 -20.15 14.22
C GLU A 211 5.87 -20.14 15.57
N ASN A 212 6.61 -19.94 16.66
CA ASN A 212 6.06 -19.96 18.02
C ASN A 212 5.10 -18.79 18.26
N ILE A 213 5.39 -17.62 17.72
CA ILE A 213 4.52 -16.44 17.89
C ILE A 213 3.28 -16.56 17.00
N LYS A 214 3.40 -17.09 15.77
CA LYS A 214 2.23 -17.41 14.93
C LYS A 214 1.26 -18.36 15.63
N LYS A 215 1.76 -19.35 16.38
CA LYS A 215 0.93 -20.29 17.17
C LYS A 215 0.30 -19.66 18.42
N GLY A 216 0.97 -18.69 19.06
CA GLY A 216 0.46 -18.02 20.25
C GLY A 216 -0.58 -16.92 20.00
N PHE A 217 -0.74 -16.46 18.76
CA PHE A 217 -1.73 -15.44 18.37
C PHE A 217 -3.08 -16.01 17.91
N TRP A 218 -3.15 -17.34 17.64
CA TRP A 218 -4.35 -18.04 17.15
C TRP A 218 -4.77 -19.22 18.05
N GLY A 219 -4.23 -19.29 19.26
CA GLY A 219 -4.59 -20.29 20.27
C GLY A 219 -5.58 -19.79 21.32
#